data_1ce5f86ba1367d1997108e25b5878e72
#
_entry.id   1ce5f86ba1367d1997108e25b5878e72
#
_cell.length_a   1.000
_cell.length_b   1.000
_cell.length_c   1.000
_cell.angle_alpha   90.00
_cell.angle_beta   90.00
_cell.angle_gamma   90.00
#
_symmetry.space_group_name_H-M   'P 1'
#
loop_
_entity.id
_entity.type
_entity.pdbx_description
1 polymer ?
#
loop_
_entity_poly.entity_id
_entity_poly.type
_entity_poly.pdbx_seq_one_letter_code
_entity_poly.pdbx_strand_id
1 'polypeptide(L)'
;MKRIIVGVSGASGMPLALCLLRHLAALPDVESHLILSPGAHAVLEAECGLAPSALHALADVNHDAACLGAAPASGSWQHDGMVVCPCSMSSLASIATGAGTNLLHRAADVTLKERRPLILVPRESPLSRIHLRN
;
A
#
# COMPACT_ATOMS: atom_id res chain seq x y z
N MET A 1 3.19 -19.74 -6.34
CA MET A 1 2.48 -18.74 -5.52
C MET A 1 3.03 -17.35 -5.81
N LYS A 2 2.16 -16.42 -6.11
CA LYS A 2 2.53 -15.03 -6.38
C LYS A 2 2.42 -14.20 -5.11
N ARG A 3 3.42 -13.38 -4.83
CA ARG A 3 3.41 -12.46 -3.70
C ARG A 3 3.03 -11.07 -4.15
N ILE A 4 1.94 -10.55 -3.60
CA ILE A 4 1.45 -9.20 -3.91
C ILE A 4 1.50 -8.34 -2.64
N ILE A 5 2.19 -7.21 -2.73
CA ILE A 5 2.20 -6.23 -1.65
C ILE A 5 0.99 -5.30 -1.84
N VAL A 6 0.23 -5.12 -0.78
CA VAL A 6 -0.87 -4.15 -0.73
C VAL A 6 -0.51 -3.08 0.29
N GLY A 7 -0.25 -1.88 -0.20
CA GLY A 7 -0.07 -0.70 0.63
C GLY A 7 -1.40 0.05 0.76
N VAL A 8 -1.76 0.43 1.99
CA VAL A 8 -2.95 1.24 2.27
C VAL A 8 -2.49 2.50 2.97
N SER A 9 -2.66 3.64 2.32
CA SER A 9 -2.28 4.93 2.88
C SER A 9 -3.50 5.76 3.28
N GLY A 10 -3.29 6.89 3.96
CA GLY A 10 -4.34 7.71 4.54
C GLY A 10 -5.11 8.57 3.55
N ALA A 11 -5.73 7.96 2.57
CA ALA A 11 -6.57 8.62 1.58
C ALA A 11 -8.01 8.10 1.63
N SER A 12 -8.94 8.87 1.10
CA SER A 12 -10.31 8.42 0.86
C SER A 12 -10.30 7.25 -0.14
N GLY A 13 -11.18 6.27 0.06
CA GLY A 13 -11.27 5.07 -0.78
C GLY A 13 -10.99 3.77 -0.03
N MET A 14 -11.09 3.75 1.28
CA MET A 14 -10.92 2.53 2.10
C MET A 14 -11.80 1.36 1.67
N PRO A 15 -13.05 1.57 1.20
CA PRO A 15 -13.83 0.47 0.63
C PRO A 15 -13.14 -0.26 -0.52
N LEU A 16 -12.32 0.45 -1.31
CA LEU A 16 -11.52 -0.17 -2.38
C LEU A 16 -10.43 -1.09 -1.82
N ALA A 17 -9.79 -0.68 -0.73
CA ALA A 17 -8.79 -1.52 -0.05
C ALA A 17 -9.41 -2.82 0.47
N LEU A 18 -10.58 -2.72 1.11
CA LEU A 18 -11.33 -3.89 1.58
C LEU A 18 -11.69 -4.83 0.42
N CYS A 19 -12.19 -4.26 -0.67
CA CYS A 19 -12.58 -5.01 -1.86
C CYS A 19 -11.37 -5.72 -2.47
N LEU A 20 -10.25 -5.01 -2.64
CA LEU A 20 -9.02 -5.57 -3.17
C LEU A 20 -8.51 -6.75 -2.33
N LEU A 21 -8.41 -6.56 -1.01
CA LEU A 21 -7.93 -7.62 -0.13
C LEU A 21 -8.84 -8.86 -0.14
N ARG A 22 -10.16 -8.67 -0.17
CA ARG A 22 -11.12 -9.78 -0.30
C ARG A 22 -10.93 -10.56 -1.61
N HIS A 23 -10.69 -9.85 -2.71
CA HIS A 23 -10.44 -10.51 -4.00
C HIS A 23 -9.13 -11.28 -3.99
N LEU A 24 -8.06 -10.71 -3.43
CA LEU A 24 -6.78 -11.41 -3.32
C LEU A 24 -6.89 -12.65 -2.42
N ALA A 25 -7.61 -12.55 -1.30
CA ALA A 25 -7.84 -13.67 -0.40
C ALA A 25 -8.59 -14.84 -1.05
N ALA A 26 -9.38 -14.57 -2.09
CA ALA A 26 -10.10 -15.60 -2.84
C ALA A 26 -9.24 -16.31 -3.89
N LEU A 27 -8.02 -15.82 -4.16
CA LEU A 27 -7.12 -16.39 -5.16
C LEU A 27 -6.15 -17.40 -4.52
N PRO A 28 -6.25 -18.70 -4.88
CA PRO A 28 -5.46 -19.74 -4.20
C PRO A 28 -3.96 -19.64 -4.44
N ASP A 29 -3.55 -18.99 -5.53
CA ASP A 29 -2.14 -18.87 -5.93
C ASP A 29 -1.53 -17.51 -5.58
N VAL A 30 -2.15 -16.74 -4.69
CA VAL A 30 -1.68 -15.42 -4.27
C VAL A 30 -1.49 -15.38 -2.77
N GLU A 31 -0.34 -14.87 -2.35
CA GLU A 31 -0.03 -14.51 -0.98
C GLU A 31 0.00 -12.99 -0.86
N SER A 32 -0.90 -12.42 -0.09
CA SER A 32 -1.02 -10.98 0.10
C SER A 32 -0.20 -10.50 1.30
N HIS A 33 0.58 -9.44 1.10
CA HIS A 33 1.39 -8.80 2.11
C HIS A 33 0.90 -7.37 2.34
N LEU A 34 0.29 -7.12 3.49
CA LEU A 34 -0.33 -5.83 3.81
C LEU A 34 0.62 -4.91 4.58
N ILE A 35 0.67 -3.65 4.15
CA ILE A 35 1.35 -2.56 4.86
C ILE A 35 0.36 -1.40 4.99
N LEU A 36 -0.02 -1.08 6.24
CA LEU A 36 -0.84 0.10 6.53
C LEU A 36 0.06 1.27 6.92
N SER A 37 -0.07 2.42 6.26
CA SER A 37 0.61 3.62 6.71
C SER A 37 -0.02 4.14 8.00
N PRO A 38 0.70 4.94 8.82
CA PRO A 38 0.13 5.51 10.03
C PRO A 38 -1.16 6.31 9.81
N GLY A 39 -1.26 7.04 8.69
CA GLY A 39 -2.45 7.81 8.34
C GLY A 39 -3.66 6.97 7.95
N ALA A 40 -3.48 5.71 7.59
CA ALA A 40 -4.58 4.84 7.17
C ALA A 40 -5.55 4.52 8.30
N HIS A 41 -5.09 4.45 9.54
CA HIS A 41 -5.91 4.10 10.70
C HIS A 41 -7.08 5.07 10.89
N ALA A 42 -6.79 6.37 10.90
CA ALA A 42 -7.81 7.41 11.11
C ALA A 42 -8.84 7.45 9.95
N VAL A 43 -8.39 7.30 8.72
CA VAL A 43 -9.28 7.31 7.56
C VAL A 43 -10.16 6.07 7.51
N LEU A 44 -9.61 4.92 7.87
CA LEU A 44 -10.37 3.66 7.95
C LEU A 44 -11.51 3.76 8.97
N GLU A 45 -11.24 4.32 10.14
CA GLU A 45 -12.26 4.56 11.16
C GLU A 45 -13.31 5.57 10.66
N ALA A 46 -12.88 6.69 10.09
CA ALA A 46 -13.78 7.73 9.63
C ALA A 46 -14.69 7.30 8.48
N GLU A 47 -14.18 6.55 7.51
CA GLU A 47 -14.95 6.12 6.34
C GLU A 47 -15.77 4.86 6.56
N CYS A 48 -15.22 3.89 7.31
CA CYS A 48 -15.80 2.56 7.43
C CYS A 48 -16.19 2.19 8.86
N GLY A 49 -15.80 2.97 9.85
CA GLY A 49 -16.00 2.63 11.26
C GLY A 49 -15.24 1.36 11.68
N LEU A 50 -14.14 1.05 11.01
CA LEU A 50 -13.37 -0.18 11.22
C LEU A 50 -12.01 0.11 11.83
N ALA A 51 -11.55 -0.84 12.67
CA ALA A 51 -10.19 -0.85 13.18
C ALA A 51 -9.23 -1.50 12.15
N PRO A 52 -7.91 -1.27 12.24
CA PRO A 52 -6.92 -1.91 11.38
C PRO A 52 -7.00 -3.44 11.34
N SER A 53 -7.44 -4.06 12.44
CA SER A 53 -7.64 -5.51 12.52
C SER A 53 -8.58 -6.08 11.46
N ALA A 54 -9.53 -5.28 10.96
CA ALA A 54 -10.43 -5.70 9.89
C ALA A 54 -9.69 -5.91 8.55
N LEU A 55 -8.68 -5.08 8.26
CA LEU A 55 -7.81 -5.26 7.09
C LEU A 55 -6.77 -6.36 7.35
N HIS A 56 -6.18 -6.39 8.53
CA HIS A 56 -5.20 -7.41 8.90
C HIS A 56 -5.75 -8.83 8.76
N ALA A 57 -7.03 -9.03 9.07
CA ALA A 57 -7.68 -10.33 8.97
C ALA A 57 -7.86 -10.82 7.51
N LEU A 58 -7.80 -9.91 6.54
CA LEU A 58 -7.96 -10.24 5.12
C LEU A 58 -6.66 -10.54 4.39
N ALA A 59 -5.53 -10.17 4.98
CA ALA A 59 -4.21 -10.39 4.39
C ALA A 59 -3.56 -11.66 4.95
N ASP A 60 -2.73 -12.31 4.13
CA ASP A 60 -1.99 -13.50 4.56
C ASP A 60 -0.84 -13.12 5.50
N VAL A 61 -0.15 -12.02 5.21
CA VAL A 61 0.97 -11.52 6.02
C VAL A 61 0.80 -10.01 6.25
N ASN A 62 1.00 -9.59 7.50
CA ASN A 62 0.93 -8.19 7.88
C ASN A 62 2.32 -7.67 8.28
N HIS A 63 2.66 -6.49 7.79
CA HIS A 63 3.92 -5.82 8.11
C HIS A 63 3.66 -4.50 8.82
N ASP A 64 4.46 -4.20 9.83
CA ASP A 64 4.45 -2.90 10.49
C ASP A 64 5.13 -1.85 9.60
N ALA A 65 4.45 -0.74 9.34
CA ALA A 65 4.97 0.35 8.53
C ALA A 65 6.25 1.00 9.12
N ALA A 66 6.48 0.86 10.42
CA ALA A 66 7.68 1.34 11.09
C ALA A 66 8.88 0.38 10.94
N CYS A 67 8.67 -0.85 10.50
CA CYS A 67 9.71 -1.88 10.39
C CYS A 67 10.41 -1.82 9.04
N LEU A 68 11.42 -0.98 8.91
CA LEU A 68 12.21 -0.84 7.67
C LEU A 68 13.14 -2.03 7.39
N GLY A 69 13.25 -2.97 8.32
CA GLY A 69 13.99 -4.23 8.14
C GLY A 69 13.14 -5.40 7.68
N ALA A 70 11.85 -5.20 7.46
CA ALA A 70 10.94 -6.26 7.00
C ALA A 70 11.24 -6.69 5.55
N ALA A 71 10.79 -7.89 5.19
CA ALA A 71 11.05 -8.47 3.87
C ALA A 71 10.74 -7.55 2.68
N PRO A 72 9.62 -6.79 2.64
CA PRO A 72 9.33 -5.89 1.54
C PRO A 72 10.34 -4.75 1.33
N ALA A 73 11.20 -4.47 2.31
CA ALA A 73 12.24 -3.46 2.20
C ALA A 73 13.49 -3.93 1.45
N SER A 74 13.56 -5.21 1.11
CA SER A 74 14.73 -5.82 0.46
C SER A 74 14.44 -6.24 -0.98
N GLY A 75 15.30 -5.82 -1.92
CA GLY A 75 15.21 -6.24 -3.31
C GLY A 75 15.47 -7.73 -3.52
N SER A 76 16.18 -8.38 -2.62
CA SER A 76 16.45 -9.82 -2.69
C SER A 76 15.22 -10.68 -2.32
N TRP A 77 14.28 -10.12 -1.59
CA TRP A 77 13.01 -10.79 -1.34
C TRP A 77 12.09 -10.65 -2.56
N GLN A 78 11.75 -11.78 -3.16
CA GLN A 78 10.99 -11.79 -4.41
C GLN A 78 9.50 -11.57 -4.15
N HIS A 79 8.92 -10.54 -4.81
CA HIS A 79 7.49 -10.33 -4.93
C HIS A 79 7.12 -10.02 -6.38
N ASP A 80 5.88 -10.25 -6.76
CA ASP A 80 5.44 -10.16 -8.16
C ASP A 80 4.86 -8.80 -8.54
N GLY A 81 4.50 -8.00 -7.55
CA GLY A 81 3.99 -6.66 -7.77
C GLY A 81 3.48 -6.01 -6.49
N MET A 82 3.17 -4.72 -6.59
CA MET A 82 2.64 -3.94 -5.48
C MET A 82 1.50 -3.04 -5.95
N VAL A 83 0.47 -2.95 -5.12
CA VAL A 83 -0.66 -2.02 -5.30
C VAL A 83 -0.74 -1.12 -4.08
N VAL A 84 -0.80 0.18 -4.27
CA VAL A 84 -1.11 1.14 -3.19
C VAL A 84 -2.54 1.64 -3.41
N CYS A 85 -3.46 1.19 -2.57
CA CYS A 85 -4.89 1.43 -2.71
C CYS A 85 -5.59 1.61 -1.36
N PRO A 86 -6.11 2.78 -1.03
CA PRO A 86 -5.92 4.02 -1.74
C PRO A 86 -4.50 4.58 -1.54
N CYS A 87 -4.08 5.46 -2.45
CA CYS A 87 -2.80 6.15 -2.37
C CYS A 87 -3.03 7.63 -2.05
N SER A 88 -2.56 8.10 -0.90
CA SER A 88 -2.60 9.51 -0.55
C SER A 88 -1.66 10.31 -1.45
N MET A 89 -1.94 11.60 -1.65
CA MET A 89 -1.06 12.48 -2.42
C MET A 89 0.30 12.66 -1.74
N SER A 90 0.36 12.57 -0.41
CA SER A 90 1.60 12.53 0.35
C SER A 90 2.43 11.28 0.03
N SER A 91 1.81 10.11 -0.01
CA SER A 91 2.48 8.87 -0.39
C SER A 91 2.90 8.88 -1.86
N LEU A 92 2.06 9.40 -2.76
CA LEU A 92 2.43 9.59 -4.16
C LEU A 92 3.68 10.46 -4.30
N ALA A 93 3.73 11.60 -3.60
CA ALA A 93 4.89 12.50 -3.62
C ALA A 93 6.15 11.81 -3.09
N SER A 94 6.05 11.08 -1.99
CA SER A 94 7.16 10.34 -1.40
C SER A 94 7.71 9.27 -2.35
N ILE A 95 6.83 8.56 -3.02
CA ILE A 95 7.21 7.52 -4.00
C ILE A 95 7.84 8.17 -5.24
N ALA A 96 7.23 9.23 -5.77
CA ALA A 96 7.69 9.91 -6.98
C ALA A 96 9.08 10.56 -6.80
N THR A 97 9.39 11.04 -5.62
CA THR A 97 10.65 11.75 -5.32
C THR A 97 11.69 10.89 -4.62
N GLY A 98 11.34 9.67 -4.22
CA GLY A 98 12.23 8.80 -3.46
C GLY A 98 12.47 9.25 -2.01
N ALA A 99 11.61 10.13 -1.47
CA ALA A 99 11.74 10.72 -0.13
C ALA A 99 10.87 10.03 0.91
N GLY A 100 10.72 8.72 0.81
CA GLY A 100 9.86 7.95 1.71
C GLY A 100 10.41 7.80 3.13
N THR A 101 9.51 7.64 4.10
CA THR A 101 9.81 7.59 5.54
C THR A 101 9.31 6.35 6.25
N ASN A 102 8.60 5.46 5.57
CA ASN A 102 8.03 4.24 6.15
C ASN A 102 8.20 3.03 5.22
N LEU A 103 7.81 1.85 5.70
CA LEU A 103 7.94 0.61 4.94
C LEU A 103 7.12 0.62 3.64
N LEU A 104 5.93 1.25 3.63
CA LEU A 104 5.12 1.34 2.42
C LEU A 104 5.88 2.07 1.31
N HIS A 105 6.47 3.21 1.62
CA HIS A 105 7.29 3.99 0.67
C HIS A 105 8.53 3.21 0.24
N ARG A 106 9.21 2.54 1.19
CA ARG A 106 10.39 1.73 0.89
C ARG A 106 10.05 0.54 -0.01
N ALA A 107 8.95 -0.15 0.24
CA ALA A 107 8.50 -1.27 -0.60
C ALA A 107 8.19 -0.82 -2.03
N ALA A 108 7.59 0.36 -2.19
CA ALA A 108 7.33 0.94 -3.51
C ALA A 108 8.65 1.29 -4.24
N ASP A 109 9.61 1.86 -3.53
CA ASP A 109 10.94 2.16 -4.05
C ASP A 109 11.66 0.88 -4.52
N VAL A 110 11.60 -0.18 -3.71
CA VAL A 110 12.15 -1.50 -4.08
C VAL A 110 11.43 -2.06 -5.31
N THR A 111 10.10 -1.96 -5.35
CA THR A 111 9.30 -2.43 -6.49
C THR A 111 9.74 -1.76 -7.79
N LEU A 112 9.95 -0.44 -7.74
CA LEU A 112 10.42 0.33 -8.90
C LEU A 112 11.86 -0.03 -9.31
N LYS A 113 12.79 -0.06 -8.37
CA LYS A 113 14.21 -0.34 -8.69
C LYS A 113 14.44 -1.75 -9.21
N GLU A 114 13.60 -2.70 -8.78
CA GLU A 114 13.64 -4.09 -9.24
C GLU A 114 12.78 -4.32 -10.50
N ARG A 115 12.22 -3.24 -11.06
CA ARG A 115 11.39 -3.25 -12.28
C ARG A 115 10.18 -4.18 -12.17
N ARG A 116 9.58 -4.25 -10.98
CA ARG A 116 8.35 -5.00 -10.76
C ARG A 116 7.13 -4.09 -10.95
N PRO A 117 5.96 -4.61 -11.32
CA PRO A 117 4.76 -3.80 -11.46
C PRO A 117 4.38 -3.06 -10.18
N LEU A 118 4.15 -1.76 -10.29
CA LEU A 118 3.64 -0.91 -9.22
C LEU A 118 2.39 -0.20 -9.72
N ILE A 119 1.27 -0.41 -9.02
CA ILE A 119 0.00 0.26 -9.31
C ILE A 119 -0.31 1.19 -8.15
N LEU A 120 -0.52 2.46 -8.44
CA LEU A 120 -0.96 3.47 -7.48
C LEU A 120 -2.40 3.84 -7.79
N VAL A 121 -3.26 3.88 -6.78
CA VAL A 121 -4.67 4.27 -6.90
C VAL A 121 -4.88 5.55 -6.10
N PRO A 122 -4.46 6.71 -6.63
CA PRO A 122 -4.60 7.99 -5.94
C PRO A 122 -6.05 8.48 -6.02
N ARG A 123 -6.48 9.18 -4.98
CA ARG A 123 -7.77 9.85 -4.95
C ARG A 123 -7.60 11.24 -4.35
N GLU A 124 -7.87 12.24 -5.17
CA GLU A 124 -7.83 13.64 -4.78
C GLU A 124 -8.65 14.48 -5.77
N SER A 125 -9.32 15.51 -5.28
CA SER A 125 -10.07 16.45 -6.13
C SER A 125 -10.30 17.77 -5.38
N PRO A 126 -10.02 18.93 -6.01
CA PRO A 126 -9.31 19.10 -7.28
C PRO A 126 -7.81 18.79 -7.15
N LEU A 127 -7.15 18.56 -8.26
CA LEU A 127 -5.70 18.31 -8.29
C LEU A 127 -4.92 19.63 -8.37
N SER A 128 -3.86 19.76 -7.58
CA SER A 128 -2.89 20.85 -7.70
C SER A 128 -1.87 20.56 -8.80
N ARG A 129 -1.09 21.58 -9.17
CA ARG A 129 0.02 21.39 -10.11
C ARG A 129 1.07 20.44 -9.57
N ILE A 130 1.29 20.44 -8.24
CA ILE A 130 2.22 19.51 -7.59
C ILE A 130 1.71 18.08 -7.71
N HIS A 131 0.42 17.84 -7.48
CA HIS A 131 -0.19 16.52 -7.65
C HIS A 131 0.00 15.99 -9.08
N LEU A 132 -0.22 16.85 -10.08
CA LEU A 132 -0.10 16.48 -11.48
C LEU A 132 1.34 16.22 -11.92
N ARG A 133 2.32 16.87 -11.25
CA ARG A 133 3.75 16.67 -11.54
C ARG A 133 4.25 15.34 -10.99
N ASN A 134 3.75 14.92 -9.85
CA ASN A 134 4.14 13.67 -9.22
C ASN A 134 3.52 12.46 -9.95
#